data_e9a528ba9296886a265c1f89b0c34c27
#
_entry.id   e9a528ba9296886a265c1f89b0c34c27
#
_cell.length_a   1.000
_cell.length_b   1.000
_cell.length_c   1.000
_cell.angle_alpha   90.00
_cell.angle_beta   90.00
_cell.angle_gamma   90.00
#
_symmetry.space_group_name_H-M   'P 1'
#
loop_
_entity.id
_entity.type
_entity.pdbx_description
1 polymer ?
#
loop_
_entity_poly.entity_id
_entity_poly.type
_entity_poly.pdbx_seq_one_letter_code
_entity_poly.pdbx_strand_id
1 'polypeptide(L)'
;MRVSTGTIQCGTMMVLLAFPAPAQRAKAPAMEHRPVGAGHSAETSPRSVKAVVVWRENPNLADLNVLEGPGGRNHSPGTDFEFIKESEGGTAPKFLVKDENGRRWKVKLGPEAKPETAASRLMWAAGYLADDDYYRSEIRVAGMKRILHGAPYTSAGGVVHEARLERIDEDTKSRQWSWKKAPAGQTREFNGLRVMMALLNNWDLKTENNAIHDTGNGQFYVVSDLGASFGRTGDSFLRSKGVLQDFAQAKFIHRVKGDQVDFVMHSRPFFLSVIFRPDYYIRRTRIEGIAKHIPLADARWLGHELGRLSERQIGDCFRAAGYSASEVEGYTRAVTRRIEALKGL
;
A
#
# COMPACT_ATOMS: atom_id res chain seq x y z
N MET A 1 0.48 -4.88 -70.66
CA MET A 1 -0.02 -4.21 -69.44
C MET A 1 1.19 -3.85 -68.58
N ARG A 2 1.56 -2.56 -68.54
CA ARG A 2 2.77 -2.08 -67.84
C ARG A 2 2.39 -1.77 -66.37
N VAL A 3 3.12 -2.32 -65.44
CA VAL A 3 2.99 -2.00 -64.00
C VAL A 3 4.08 -0.98 -63.66
N SER A 4 3.65 0.21 -63.23
CA SER A 4 4.51 1.31 -62.78
C SER A 4 4.90 1.11 -61.31
N THR A 5 6.19 1.07 -61.04
CA THR A 5 6.78 1.10 -59.68
C THR A 5 6.94 2.54 -59.23
N GLY A 6 6.13 2.96 -58.25
CA GLY A 6 6.29 4.25 -57.59
C GLY A 6 7.20 4.13 -56.36
N THR A 7 8.31 4.88 -56.41
CA THR A 7 9.28 5.02 -55.32
C THR A 7 8.76 6.06 -54.31
N ILE A 8 8.54 5.67 -53.07
CA ILE A 8 8.20 6.59 -51.96
C ILE A 8 9.50 7.05 -51.31
N GLN A 9 9.83 8.33 -51.49
CA GLN A 9 10.90 9.02 -50.76
C GLN A 9 10.40 9.37 -49.34
N CYS A 10 11.04 8.80 -48.31
CA CYS A 10 10.81 9.12 -46.92
C CYS A 10 11.69 10.33 -46.54
N GLY A 11 11.08 11.51 -46.43
CA GLY A 11 11.76 12.74 -45.99
C GLY A 11 11.85 12.75 -44.46
N THR A 12 13.07 12.69 -43.92
CA THR A 12 13.36 12.83 -42.49
C THR A 12 13.29 14.32 -42.13
N MET A 13 12.24 14.72 -41.42
CA MET A 13 12.10 16.07 -40.88
C MET A 13 12.78 16.15 -39.51
N MET A 14 13.95 16.79 -39.49
CA MET A 14 14.73 17.07 -38.30
C MET A 14 14.19 18.34 -37.62
N VAL A 15 13.45 18.21 -36.50
CA VAL A 15 13.01 19.35 -35.71
C VAL A 15 14.10 19.70 -34.71
N LEU A 16 14.78 20.82 -34.96
CA LEU A 16 15.71 21.45 -34.02
C LEU A 16 14.90 22.21 -32.95
N LEU A 17 14.89 21.67 -31.74
CA LEU A 17 14.41 22.39 -30.56
C LEU A 17 15.54 23.27 -30.01
N ALA A 18 15.40 24.58 -30.14
CA ALA A 18 16.28 25.57 -29.53
C ALA A 18 15.90 25.73 -28.03
N PHE A 19 16.85 25.47 -27.11
CA PHE A 19 16.73 25.79 -25.71
C PHE A 19 17.18 27.21 -25.44
N PRO A 20 16.45 28.02 -24.63
CA PRO A 20 16.92 29.34 -24.22
C PRO A 20 18.05 29.23 -23.20
N ALA A 21 19.07 30.07 -23.36
CA ALA A 21 20.21 30.18 -22.46
C ALA A 21 19.79 30.73 -21.05
N PRO A 22 20.46 30.33 -19.98
CA PRO A 22 20.14 30.82 -18.64
C PRO A 22 20.57 32.29 -18.45
N ALA A 23 19.67 33.11 -17.90
CA ALA A 23 19.90 34.50 -17.59
C ALA A 23 21.00 34.66 -16.53
N GLN A 24 21.97 35.52 -16.80
CA GLN A 24 23.03 35.93 -15.88
C GLN A 24 22.44 36.73 -14.70
N ARG A 25 22.66 36.24 -13.50
CA ARG A 25 22.32 36.94 -12.23
C ARG A 25 23.34 38.05 -11.99
N ALA A 26 22.83 39.26 -11.90
CA ALA A 26 23.62 40.47 -11.51
C ALA A 26 24.14 40.31 -10.08
N LYS A 27 25.41 40.67 -9.86
CA LYS A 27 26.06 40.77 -8.55
C LYS A 27 25.51 41.99 -7.80
N ALA A 28 25.05 41.78 -6.56
CA ALA A 28 24.74 42.82 -5.62
C ALA A 28 26.04 43.35 -4.94
N PRO A 29 26.11 44.64 -4.54
CA PRO A 29 27.30 45.21 -3.98
C PRO A 29 27.57 44.77 -2.54
N ALA A 30 28.87 44.74 -2.17
CA ALA A 30 29.39 44.42 -0.85
C ALA A 30 28.95 45.43 0.18
N MET A 31 28.41 44.98 1.31
CA MET A 31 28.20 45.76 2.52
C MET A 31 29.35 45.55 3.51
N GLU A 32 29.88 46.66 4.01
CA GLU A 32 30.96 46.77 4.96
C GLU A 32 30.65 46.10 6.32
N HIS A 33 31.65 45.45 6.86
CA HIS A 33 31.67 44.88 8.21
C HIS A 33 31.66 45.95 9.28
N ARG A 34 30.71 45.87 10.20
CA ARG A 34 30.78 46.52 11.53
C ARG A 34 30.77 45.38 12.59
N PRO A 35 31.71 45.33 13.53
CA PRO A 35 31.70 44.33 14.58
C PRO A 35 30.78 44.82 15.72
N VAL A 36 29.81 43.99 16.09
CA VAL A 36 29.05 44.16 17.34
C VAL A 36 29.01 42.84 18.09
N GLY A 37 29.62 42.92 19.25
CA GLY A 37 29.30 42.35 20.54
C GLY A 37 28.89 40.90 20.67
N ALA A 38 29.65 40.29 21.55
CA ALA A 38 29.48 39.00 22.17
C ALA A 38 28.04 38.67 22.64
N GLY A 39 27.71 37.43 22.57
CA GLY A 39 26.82 36.81 23.52
C GLY A 39 25.49 36.33 22.93
N HIS A 40 25.43 35.10 22.72
CA HIS A 40 24.47 34.06 23.14
C HIS A 40 24.70 32.84 22.24
N SER A 41 25.51 31.93 22.71
CA SER A 41 25.50 30.56 22.26
C SER A 41 24.09 30.02 22.55
N ALA A 42 23.25 30.04 21.52
CA ALA A 42 22.05 29.22 21.52
C ALA A 42 22.55 27.75 21.56
N GLU A 43 22.50 27.14 22.74
CA GLU A 43 22.57 25.70 22.89
C GLU A 43 21.50 25.10 21.99
N THR A 44 21.91 24.62 20.81
CA THR A 44 21.11 23.70 20.01
C THR A 44 21.01 22.42 20.81
N SER A 45 19.95 22.33 21.61
CA SER A 45 19.54 21.06 22.21
C SER A 45 19.61 19.99 21.12
N PRO A 46 20.27 18.85 21.33
CA PRO A 46 20.34 17.80 20.34
C PRO A 46 18.89 17.41 19.98
N ARG A 47 18.50 17.56 18.71
CA ARG A 47 17.21 17.07 18.22
C ARG A 47 17.15 15.60 18.61
N SER A 48 16.30 15.27 19.58
CA SER A 48 16.09 13.88 19.97
C SER A 48 15.70 13.10 18.72
N VAL A 49 16.50 12.13 18.34
CA VAL A 49 16.21 11.27 17.21
C VAL A 49 14.98 10.46 17.59
N LYS A 50 13.85 10.76 16.93
CA LYS A 50 12.59 10.03 17.19
C LYS A 50 12.77 8.56 16.83
N ALA A 51 12.25 7.68 17.67
CA ALA A 51 12.26 6.26 17.43
C ALA A 51 11.53 5.92 16.12
N VAL A 52 12.16 5.09 15.29
CA VAL A 52 11.56 4.56 14.04
C VAL A 52 10.84 3.26 14.38
N VAL A 53 9.54 3.19 14.13
CA VAL A 53 8.69 2.03 14.42
C VAL A 53 8.13 1.48 13.12
N VAL A 54 8.57 0.28 12.75
CA VAL A 54 8.06 -0.47 11.59
C VAL A 54 7.15 -1.61 12.05
N TRP A 55 7.46 -2.19 13.21
CA TRP A 55 6.78 -3.35 13.76
C TRP A 55 6.70 -3.24 15.28
N ARG A 56 5.66 -3.83 15.84
CA ARG A 56 5.48 -3.97 17.28
C ARG A 56 5.01 -5.37 17.62
N GLU A 57 5.63 -5.97 18.61
CA GLU A 57 5.12 -7.21 19.15
C GLU A 57 3.74 -7.01 19.75
N ASN A 58 2.83 -7.96 19.48
CA ASN A 58 1.55 -8.03 20.17
C ASN A 58 1.66 -9.04 21.32
N PRO A 59 1.81 -8.58 22.58
CA PRO A 59 2.02 -9.47 23.70
C PRO A 59 0.81 -10.37 23.99
N ASN A 60 -0.40 -9.93 23.65
CA ASN A 60 -1.64 -10.65 23.88
C ASN A 60 -2.25 -11.19 22.57
N LEU A 61 -1.41 -11.73 21.71
CA LEU A 61 -1.82 -12.16 20.37
C LEU A 61 -2.94 -13.21 20.40
N ALA A 62 -2.95 -14.12 21.38
CA ALA A 62 -3.98 -15.15 21.53
C ALA A 62 -5.39 -14.57 21.72
N ASP A 63 -5.48 -13.42 22.40
CA ASP A 63 -6.75 -12.76 22.76
C ASP A 63 -7.13 -11.67 21.74
N LEU A 64 -6.31 -11.50 20.68
CA LEU A 64 -6.52 -10.45 19.69
C LEU A 64 -7.81 -10.64 18.92
N ASN A 65 -8.74 -9.69 19.03
CA ASN A 65 -9.99 -9.70 18.28
C ASN A 65 -9.78 -9.08 16.88
N VAL A 66 -9.34 -9.92 15.94
CA VAL A 66 -9.04 -9.50 14.57
C VAL A 66 -10.29 -9.06 13.80
N LEU A 67 -11.45 -9.64 14.14
CA LEU A 67 -12.72 -9.29 13.50
C LEU A 67 -13.10 -7.82 13.76
N GLU A 68 -12.92 -7.34 14.98
CA GLU A 68 -13.23 -5.96 15.34
C GLU A 68 -12.13 -4.98 14.94
N GLY A 69 -10.87 -5.42 14.87
CA GLY A 69 -9.72 -4.63 14.44
C GLY A 69 -9.09 -3.76 15.53
N PRO A 70 -8.13 -2.88 15.17
CA PRO A 70 -7.25 -2.19 16.12
C PRO A 70 -7.99 -1.35 17.17
N GLY A 71 -9.14 -0.78 16.84
CA GLY A 71 -9.92 0.07 17.72
C GLY A 71 -11.04 -0.66 18.46
N GLY A 72 -11.24 -1.95 18.21
CA GLY A 72 -12.35 -2.71 18.76
C GLY A 72 -13.72 -2.14 18.32
N ARG A 73 -14.80 -2.52 19.02
CA ARG A 73 -16.17 -2.07 18.68
C ARG A 73 -16.33 -0.56 18.71
N ASN A 74 -15.63 0.12 19.59
CA ASN A 74 -15.77 1.58 19.75
C ASN A 74 -15.26 2.38 18.57
N HIS A 75 -14.42 1.79 17.71
CA HIS A 75 -13.92 2.41 16.49
C HIS A 75 -14.68 1.99 15.25
N SER A 76 -15.56 1.00 15.34
CA SER A 76 -16.34 0.55 14.19
C SER A 76 -17.21 1.68 13.64
N PRO A 77 -17.21 1.90 12.31
CA PRO A 77 -18.11 2.89 11.69
C PRO A 77 -19.56 2.46 11.79
N GLY A 78 -20.47 3.42 11.85
CA GLY A 78 -21.90 3.23 11.74
C GLY A 78 -22.31 2.79 10.32
N THR A 79 -23.61 2.97 10.02
CA THR A 79 -24.21 2.71 8.70
C THR A 79 -24.73 3.97 8.03
N ASP A 80 -24.91 5.04 8.79
CA ASP A 80 -25.48 6.29 8.34
C ASP A 80 -24.44 7.41 8.40
N PHE A 81 -24.27 8.09 7.29
CA PHE A 81 -23.21 9.07 7.11
C PHE A 81 -23.72 10.32 6.41
N GLU A 82 -23.04 11.43 6.60
CA GLU A 82 -23.21 12.69 5.88
C GLU A 82 -22.07 12.89 4.88
N PHE A 83 -22.37 13.18 3.62
CA PHE A 83 -21.37 13.44 2.59
C PHE A 83 -20.66 14.78 2.85
N ILE A 84 -19.34 14.76 2.81
CA ILE A 84 -18.52 15.97 2.94
C ILE A 84 -18.06 16.44 1.56
N LYS A 85 -17.25 15.63 0.89
CA LYS A 85 -16.70 15.95 -0.43
C LYS A 85 -16.14 14.72 -1.14
N GLU A 86 -16.04 14.79 -2.45
CA GLU A 86 -15.25 13.82 -3.22
C GLU A 86 -13.77 13.96 -2.91
N SER A 87 -13.04 12.83 -2.88
CA SER A 87 -11.61 12.80 -2.76
C SER A 87 -11.01 12.57 -4.14
N GLU A 88 -10.31 13.57 -4.65
CA GLU A 88 -9.67 13.52 -5.96
C GLU A 88 -8.42 12.63 -5.96
N GLY A 89 -8.09 12.08 -7.14
CA GLY A 89 -6.88 11.29 -7.40
C GLY A 89 -7.06 9.78 -7.34
N GLY A 90 -6.27 9.08 -8.16
CA GLY A 90 -6.35 7.62 -8.37
C GLY A 90 -7.56 7.17 -9.19
N THR A 91 -7.69 5.86 -9.37
CA THR A 91 -8.73 5.26 -10.25
C THR A 91 -9.96 4.76 -9.49
N ALA A 92 -9.85 4.47 -8.20
CA ALA A 92 -10.95 4.02 -7.38
C ALA A 92 -11.82 5.20 -6.94
N PRO A 93 -13.17 5.09 -6.98
CA PRO A 93 -14.06 6.13 -6.46
C PRO A 93 -13.84 6.31 -4.96
N LYS A 94 -13.67 7.56 -4.53
CA LYS A 94 -13.38 7.91 -3.13
C LYS A 94 -14.07 9.20 -2.72
N PHE A 95 -14.50 9.25 -1.47
CA PHE A 95 -15.10 10.46 -0.89
C PHE A 95 -14.94 10.47 0.63
N LEU A 96 -15.17 11.63 1.22
CA LEU A 96 -15.15 11.83 2.66
C LEU A 96 -16.57 11.92 3.19
N VAL A 97 -16.78 11.28 4.34
CA VAL A 97 -18.05 11.33 5.08
C VAL A 97 -17.79 11.59 6.56
N LYS A 98 -18.84 11.96 7.26
CA LYS A 98 -18.88 12.08 8.72
C LYS A 98 -19.99 11.16 9.25
N ASP A 99 -19.71 10.38 10.29
CA ASP A 99 -20.71 9.56 10.97
C ASP A 99 -21.53 10.37 11.99
N GLU A 100 -22.52 9.74 12.61
CA GLU A 100 -23.39 10.31 13.64
C GLU A 100 -22.65 10.79 14.90
N ASN A 101 -21.43 10.26 15.12
CA ASN A 101 -20.56 10.65 16.25
C ASN A 101 -19.58 11.79 15.87
N GLY A 102 -19.71 12.34 14.66
CA GLY A 102 -18.84 13.39 14.15
C GLY A 102 -17.49 12.89 13.65
N ARG A 103 -17.22 11.58 13.64
CA ARG A 103 -15.97 11.00 13.15
C ARG A 103 -15.93 11.07 11.63
N ARG A 104 -14.74 11.36 11.11
CA ARG A 104 -14.52 11.47 9.65
C ARG A 104 -13.93 10.18 9.11
N TRP A 105 -14.45 9.79 7.95
CA TRP A 105 -14.07 8.57 7.25
C TRP A 105 -13.76 8.88 5.79
N LYS A 106 -12.73 8.24 5.27
CA LYS A 106 -12.45 8.19 3.84
C LYS A 106 -13.03 6.89 3.30
N VAL A 107 -14.01 7.01 2.43
CA VAL A 107 -14.68 5.88 1.80
C VAL A 107 -14.05 5.61 0.45
N LYS A 108 -13.70 4.35 0.19
CA LYS A 108 -13.20 3.84 -1.10
C LYS A 108 -14.10 2.71 -1.56
N LEU A 109 -14.53 2.75 -2.82
CA LEU A 109 -15.49 1.80 -3.37
C LEU A 109 -14.84 0.84 -4.36
N GLY A 110 -15.47 -0.31 -4.53
CA GLY A 110 -15.17 -1.25 -5.60
C GLY A 110 -14.25 -2.40 -5.21
N PRO A 111 -13.59 -3.04 -6.19
CA PRO A 111 -12.93 -4.34 -6.01
C PRO A 111 -11.74 -4.34 -5.05
N GLU A 112 -11.30 -3.15 -4.60
CA GLU A 112 -10.24 -3.01 -3.60
C GLU A 112 -10.75 -3.03 -2.16
N ALA A 113 -12.06 -2.81 -1.93
CA ALA A 113 -12.61 -2.65 -0.59
C ALA A 113 -12.38 -3.88 0.31
N LYS A 114 -12.71 -5.07 -0.18
CA LYS A 114 -12.50 -6.33 0.55
C LYS A 114 -11.03 -6.68 0.75
N PRO A 115 -10.18 -6.76 -0.31
CA PRO A 115 -8.79 -7.14 -0.12
C PRO A 115 -8.00 -6.16 0.73
N GLU A 116 -8.30 -4.86 0.68
CA GLU A 116 -7.65 -3.85 1.50
C GLU A 116 -7.98 -4.05 2.99
N THR A 117 -9.25 -4.23 3.33
CA THR A 117 -9.67 -4.50 4.70
C THR A 117 -9.07 -5.80 5.25
N ALA A 118 -9.06 -6.89 4.47
CA ALA A 118 -8.46 -8.15 4.91
C ALA A 118 -6.94 -8.03 5.11
N ALA A 119 -6.26 -7.29 4.22
CA ALA A 119 -4.82 -7.10 4.28
C ALA A 119 -4.41 -6.21 5.46
N SER A 120 -5.13 -5.11 5.73
CA SER A 120 -4.86 -4.25 6.90
C SER A 120 -5.05 -5.02 8.21
N ARG A 121 -6.08 -5.87 8.32
CA ARG A 121 -6.29 -6.75 9.48
C ARG A 121 -5.13 -7.73 9.69
N LEU A 122 -4.68 -8.40 8.63
CA LEU A 122 -3.58 -9.35 8.73
C LEU A 122 -2.25 -8.66 9.04
N MET A 123 -1.98 -7.49 8.46
CA MET A 123 -0.82 -6.66 8.77
C MET A 123 -0.80 -6.27 10.25
N TRP A 124 -1.91 -5.74 10.75
CA TRP A 124 -2.04 -5.37 12.15
C TRP A 124 -1.89 -6.58 13.11
N ALA A 125 -2.53 -7.70 12.80
CA ALA A 125 -2.41 -8.92 13.60
C ALA A 125 -0.96 -9.45 13.62
N ALA A 126 -0.20 -9.26 12.55
CA ALA A 126 1.22 -9.59 12.45
C ALA A 126 2.16 -8.56 13.13
N GLY A 127 1.62 -7.49 13.74
CA GLY A 127 2.40 -6.45 14.41
C GLY A 127 2.88 -5.30 13.51
N TYR A 128 2.53 -5.30 12.22
CA TYR A 128 2.81 -4.20 11.30
C TYR A 128 1.75 -3.12 11.35
N LEU A 129 2.14 -1.93 10.92
CA LEU A 129 1.26 -0.77 10.92
C LEU A 129 0.58 -0.64 9.56
N ALA A 130 -0.74 -0.59 9.59
CA ALA A 130 -1.62 -0.36 8.45
C ALA A 130 -2.76 0.57 8.87
N ASP A 131 -3.50 1.08 7.89
CA ASP A 131 -4.67 1.91 8.16
C ASP A 131 -5.76 1.09 8.88
N ASP A 132 -6.55 1.76 9.73
CA ASP A 132 -7.68 1.14 10.43
C ASP A 132 -8.89 1.10 9.49
N ASP A 133 -8.96 0.04 8.71
CA ASP A 133 -9.94 -0.16 7.66
C ASP A 133 -11.13 -1.01 8.10
N TYR A 134 -12.30 -0.63 7.64
CA TYR A 134 -13.56 -1.33 7.88
C TYR A 134 -14.32 -1.54 6.58
N TYR A 135 -14.81 -2.74 6.33
CA TYR A 135 -15.67 -3.04 5.20
C TYR A 135 -17.15 -2.97 5.60
N ARG A 136 -17.95 -2.40 4.72
CA ARG A 136 -19.42 -2.45 4.77
C ARG A 136 -19.96 -2.81 3.39
N SER A 137 -20.82 -3.83 3.34
CA SER A 137 -21.50 -4.21 2.08
C SER A 137 -22.43 -3.09 1.59
N GLU A 138 -23.01 -2.34 2.54
CA GLU A 138 -23.90 -1.21 2.28
C GLU A 138 -23.74 -0.16 3.39
N ILE A 139 -23.78 1.12 2.98
CA ILE A 139 -23.89 2.29 3.86
C ILE A 139 -24.88 3.29 3.26
N ARG A 140 -25.46 4.16 4.12
CA ARG A 140 -26.29 5.29 3.70
C ARG A 140 -25.54 6.59 3.86
N VAL A 141 -25.54 7.40 2.79
CA VAL A 141 -24.82 8.67 2.77
C VAL A 141 -25.79 9.78 2.43
N ALA A 142 -26.23 10.52 3.44
CA ALA A 142 -27.09 11.69 3.27
C ALA A 142 -26.35 12.77 2.49
N GLY A 143 -27.04 13.46 1.59
CA GLY A 143 -26.43 14.49 0.73
C GLY A 143 -25.46 13.96 -0.30
N MET A 144 -25.45 12.64 -0.57
CA MET A 144 -24.58 12.01 -1.56
C MET A 144 -24.69 12.67 -2.91
N LYS A 145 -23.55 13.10 -3.46
CA LYS A 145 -23.46 13.66 -4.81
C LYS A 145 -22.90 12.60 -5.76
N ARG A 146 -23.10 12.83 -7.07
CA ARG A 146 -22.43 12.01 -8.08
C ARG A 146 -20.92 12.17 -7.96
N ILE A 147 -20.23 11.04 -7.83
CA ILE A 147 -18.78 10.98 -7.77
C ILE A 147 -18.19 10.31 -9.02
N LEU A 148 -16.96 10.66 -9.35
CA LEU A 148 -16.24 10.10 -10.48
C LEU A 148 -16.07 8.58 -10.31
N HIS A 149 -16.43 7.81 -11.34
CA HIS A 149 -16.41 6.34 -11.35
C HIS A 149 -17.28 5.65 -10.28
N GLY A 150 -18.12 6.39 -9.54
CA GLY A 150 -18.95 5.84 -8.45
C GLY A 150 -20.24 5.18 -8.89
N ALA A 151 -20.72 5.45 -10.13
CA ALA A 151 -22.02 4.97 -10.60
C ALA A 151 -22.30 3.46 -10.40
N PRO A 152 -21.35 2.54 -10.58
CA PRO A 152 -21.61 1.11 -10.35
C PRO A 152 -21.85 0.74 -8.87
N TYR A 153 -21.47 1.61 -7.94
CA TYR A 153 -21.49 1.36 -6.49
C TYR A 153 -22.48 2.24 -5.73
N THR A 154 -23.24 3.09 -6.44
CA THR A 154 -24.19 4.02 -5.83
C THR A 154 -25.58 3.78 -6.36
N SER A 155 -26.56 3.73 -5.47
CA SER A 155 -27.98 3.60 -5.78
C SER A 155 -28.77 4.86 -5.39
N ALA A 156 -30.03 4.95 -5.79
CA ALA A 156 -30.91 6.05 -5.41
C ALA A 156 -31.00 6.18 -3.87
N GLY A 157 -31.25 7.41 -3.39
CA GLY A 157 -31.36 7.68 -1.95
C GLY A 157 -30.03 7.67 -1.16
N GLY A 158 -28.90 7.74 -1.85
CA GLY A 158 -27.57 7.80 -1.20
C GLY A 158 -27.09 6.45 -0.64
N VAL A 159 -27.63 5.35 -1.15
CA VAL A 159 -27.18 4.01 -0.80
C VAL A 159 -25.88 3.72 -1.57
N VAL A 160 -24.86 3.27 -0.86
CA VAL A 160 -23.51 2.99 -1.39
C VAL A 160 -23.12 1.57 -1.05
N HIS A 161 -22.62 0.82 -2.02
CA HIS A 161 -22.27 -0.59 -1.92
C HIS A 161 -20.76 -0.82 -1.98
N GLU A 162 -20.28 -1.93 -1.41
CA GLU A 162 -18.88 -2.36 -1.44
C GLU A 162 -17.93 -1.26 -0.94
N ALA A 163 -18.19 -0.74 0.26
CA ALA A 163 -17.47 0.37 0.84
C ALA A 163 -16.38 -0.08 1.82
N ARG A 164 -15.16 0.39 1.62
CA ARG A 164 -14.10 0.39 2.62
C ARG A 164 -14.04 1.77 3.27
N LEU A 165 -14.11 1.82 4.59
CA LEU A 165 -14.03 3.02 5.40
C LEU A 165 -12.70 3.03 6.14
N GLU A 166 -11.89 4.05 5.90
CA GLU A 166 -10.63 4.35 6.58
C GLU A 166 -10.87 5.50 7.56
N ARG A 167 -10.54 5.29 8.82
CA ARG A 167 -10.65 6.33 9.84
C ARG A 167 -9.62 7.44 9.58
N ILE A 168 -10.06 8.71 9.67
CA ILE A 168 -9.18 9.86 9.55
C ILE A 168 -8.88 10.41 10.94
N ASP A 169 -7.61 10.36 11.33
CA ASP A 169 -7.10 11.02 12.54
C ASP A 169 -6.48 12.37 12.15
N GLU A 170 -7.15 13.48 12.51
CA GLU A 170 -6.81 14.84 12.06
C GLU A 170 -5.45 15.34 12.58
N ASP A 171 -5.00 14.82 13.72
CA ASP A 171 -3.77 15.30 14.39
C ASP A 171 -2.49 14.65 13.88
N THR A 172 -2.58 13.73 12.91
CA THR A 172 -1.44 12.97 12.44
C THR A 172 -0.79 13.64 11.24
N LYS A 173 0.41 14.21 11.45
CA LYS A 173 1.24 14.67 10.34
C LYS A 173 1.77 13.47 9.57
N SER A 174 1.42 13.38 8.30
CA SER A 174 1.84 12.29 7.43
C SER A 174 2.86 12.75 6.39
N ARG A 175 3.91 11.94 6.20
CA ARG A 175 4.89 12.05 5.11
C ARG A 175 4.95 10.72 4.39
N GLN A 176 5.37 10.72 3.13
CA GLN A 176 5.55 9.48 2.38
C GLN A 176 6.94 8.88 2.62
N TRP A 177 7.04 7.54 2.52
CA TRP A 177 8.31 6.85 2.53
C TRP A 177 8.46 5.89 1.36
N SER A 178 9.70 5.65 0.95
CA SER A 178 10.02 4.80 -0.19
C SER A 178 10.69 3.51 0.25
N TRP A 179 10.29 2.39 -0.34
CA TRP A 179 10.88 1.07 -0.13
C TRP A 179 12.41 1.02 -0.32
N LYS A 180 12.96 1.92 -1.18
CA LYS A 180 14.41 2.02 -1.43
C LYS A 180 15.18 2.82 -0.40
N LYS A 181 14.50 3.72 0.31
CA LYS A 181 15.10 4.67 1.26
C LYS A 181 14.42 4.56 2.63
N ALA A 182 13.99 3.36 3.01
CA ALA A 182 13.37 3.18 4.31
C ALA A 182 14.39 3.45 5.43
N PRO A 183 14.09 4.33 6.37
CA PRO A 183 15.01 4.69 7.47
C PRO A 183 15.32 3.52 8.40
N ALA A 184 14.43 2.53 8.46
CA ALA A 184 14.66 1.30 9.22
C ALA A 184 15.83 0.43 8.68
N GLY A 185 16.38 0.77 7.50
CA GLY A 185 17.50 0.04 6.90
C GLY A 185 17.16 -1.42 6.60
N GLN A 186 18.15 -2.30 6.81
CA GLN A 186 18.03 -3.75 6.60
C GLN A 186 17.69 -4.49 7.91
N THR A 187 16.82 -3.91 8.75
CA THR A 187 16.39 -4.58 9.98
C THR A 187 15.53 -5.80 9.67
N ARG A 188 15.53 -6.77 10.59
CA ARG A 188 14.70 -7.98 10.52
C ARG A 188 13.22 -7.62 10.33
N GLU A 189 12.73 -6.63 11.05
CA GLU A 189 11.34 -6.17 11.01
C GLU A 189 11.00 -5.56 9.65
N PHE A 190 11.92 -4.79 9.06
CA PHE A 190 11.72 -4.23 7.72
C PHE A 190 11.80 -5.31 6.63
N ASN A 191 12.72 -6.26 6.74
CA ASN A 191 12.77 -7.42 5.85
C ASN A 191 11.49 -8.25 5.96
N GLY A 192 10.98 -8.45 7.17
CA GLY A 192 9.66 -9.07 7.40
C GLY A 192 8.53 -8.30 6.71
N LEU A 193 8.52 -6.96 6.76
CA LEU A 193 7.53 -6.16 6.03
C LEU A 193 7.59 -6.40 4.51
N ARG A 194 8.78 -6.53 3.95
CA ARG A 194 8.98 -6.86 2.52
C ARG A 194 8.42 -8.25 2.19
N VAL A 195 8.61 -9.22 3.09
CA VAL A 195 8.02 -10.57 2.96
C VAL A 195 6.50 -10.52 3.10
N MET A 196 5.94 -9.69 4.02
CA MET A 196 4.50 -9.49 4.13
C MET A 196 3.88 -9.02 2.81
N MET A 197 4.51 -8.07 2.09
CA MET A 197 4.01 -7.63 0.79
C MET A 197 3.94 -8.79 -0.22
N ALA A 198 4.94 -9.68 -0.22
CA ALA A 198 4.93 -10.88 -1.06
C ALA A 198 3.88 -11.90 -0.59
N LEU A 199 3.70 -12.08 0.72
CA LEU A 199 2.69 -12.97 1.31
C LEU A 199 1.28 -12.54 0.92
N LEU A 200 1.01 -11.23 0.91
CA LEU A 200 -0.27 -10.66 0.48
C LEU A 200 -0.46 -10.68 -1.04
N ASN A 201 0.58 -10.93 -1.83
CA ASN A 201 0.64 -10.64 -3.28
C ASN A 201 0.33 -9.17 -3.60
N ASN A 202 0.70 -8.24 -2.72
CA ASN A 202 0.52 -6.83 -3.00
C ASN A 202 1.52 -6.36 -4.06
N TRP A 203 1.03 -5.99 -5.25
CA TRP A 203 1.86 -5.59 -6.38
C TRP A 203 1.92 -4.07 -6.61
N ASP A 204 1.20 -3.26 -5.84
CA ASP A 204 1.15 -1.79 -6.01
C ASP A 204 2.01 -1.05 -4.96
N LEU A 205 3.29 -1.40 -4.90
CA LEU A 205 4.26 -0.88 -3.92
C LEU A 205 4.86 0.46 -4.34
N LYS A 206 4.01 1.47 -4.46
CA LYS A 206 4.41 2.86 -4.76
C LYS A 206 4.76 3.62 -3.47
N THR A 207 5.54 4.68 -3.61
CA THR A 207 5.86 5.59 -2.50
C THR A 207 4.60 6.26 -1.95
N GLU A 208 3.65 6.60 -2.82
CA GLU A 208 2.39 7.25 -2.49
C GLU A 208 1.45 6.37 -1.65
N ASN A 209 1.69 5.06 -1.64
CA ASN A 209 0.95 4.06 -0.88
C ASN A 209 1.56 3.82 0.51
N ASN A 210 2.49 4.65 0.94
CA ASN A 210 3.20 4.52 2.21
C ASN A 210 3.19 5.84 2.97
N ALA A 211 2.95 5.78 4.29
CA ALA A 211 2.90 6.94 5.17
C ALA A 211 3.84 6.79 6.36
N ILE A 212 4.39 7.91 6.83
CA ILE A 212 5.02 8.03 8.13
C ILE A 212 4.09 8.88 8.99
N HIS A 213 3.54 8.29 10.02
CA HIS A 213 2.80 9.02 11.02
C HIS A 213 3.76 9.50 12.10
N ASP A 214 3.96 10.81 12.17
CA ASP A 214 4.87 11.44 13.11
C ASP A 214 4.10 11.87 14.37
N THR A 215 4.29 11.17 15.45
CA THR A 215 3.66 11.43 16.74
C THR A 215 4.71 11.90 17.76
N GLY A 216 4.27 12.34 18.96
CA GLY A 216 5.19 12.65 20.06
C GLY A 216 6.07 11.46 20.46
N ASN A 217 5.60 10.21 20.25
CA ASN A 217 6.23 8.98 20.71
C ASN A 217 7.13 8.31 19.63
N GLY A 218 7.20 8.84 18.40
CA GLY A 218 8.01 8.24 17.34
C GLY A 218 7.47 8.45 15.94
N GLN A 219 8.17 7.86 14.99
CA GLN A 219 7.82 7.83 13.57
C GLN A 219 7.33 6.43 13.20
N PHE A 220 6.05 6.31 12.88
CA PHE A 220 5.37 5.04 12.59
C PHE A 220 5.28 4.86 11.08
N TYR A 221 5.89 3.80 10.58
CA TYR A 221 5.94 3.47 9.15
C TYR A 221 4.74 2.61 8.77
N VAL A 222 3.77 3.20 8.08
CA VAL A 222 2.50 2.60 7.69
C VAL A 222 2.50 2.28 6.20
N VAL A 223 1.91 1.15 5.84
CA VAL A 223 1.52 0.83 4.46
C VAL A 223 0.03 1.11 4.32
N SER A 224 -0.32 2.18 3.57
CA SER A 224 -1.68 2.75 3.55
C SER A 224 -2.57 2.21 2.43
N ASP A 225 -2.03 1.70 1.33
CA ASP A 225 -2.84 1.16 0.22
C ASP A 225 -2.50 -0.31 0.00
N LEU A 226 -3.33 -1.17 0.57
CA LEU A 226 -3.23 -2.62 0.49
C LEU A 226 -4.26 -3.24 -0.46
N GLY A 227 -5.01 -2.42 -1.22
CA GLY A 227 -6.09 -2.88 -2.09
C GLY A 227 -5.66 -3.76 -3.26
N ALA A 228 -4.37 -3.75 -3.61
CA ALA A 228 -3.81 -4.62 -4.66
C ALA A 228 -3.40 -6.02 -4.15
N SER A 229 -4.02 -6.50 -3.06
CA SER A 229 -3.69 -7.76 -2.38
C SER A 229 -4.61 -8.92 -2.76
N PHE A 230 -4.24 -10.13 -2.35
CA PHE A 230 -5.02 -11.37 -2.42
C PHE A 230 -5.52 -11.74 -3.82
N GLY A 231 -4.70 -11.51 -4.83
CA GLY A 231 -4.96 -11.88 -6.20
C GLY A 231 -3.71 -12.40 -6.89
N ARG A 232 -3.63 -12.19 -8.19
CA ARG A 232 -2.48 -12.55 -9.03
C ARG A 232 -1.69 -11.30 -9.40
N THR A 233 -0.38 -11.38 -9.26
CA THR A 233 0.54 -10.38 -9.78
C THR A 233 0.70 -10.53 -11.30
N GLY A 234 0.97 -9.44 -12.02
CA GLY A 234 1.17 -9.50 -13.47
C GLY A 234 1.09 -8.14 -14.14
N ASP A 235 1.01 -8.12 -15.47
CA ASP A 235 0.68 -6.89 -16.19
C ASP A 235 -0.82 -6.55 -16.06
N SER A 236 -1.23 -5.42 -16.64
CA SER A 236 -2.57 -4.87 -16.45
C SER A 236 -3.72 -5.79 -16.86
N PHE A 237 -3.47 -6.78 -17.73
CA PHE A 237 -4.49 -7.71 -18.22
C PHE A 237 -4.56 -9.00 -17.40
N LEU A 238 -3.47 -9.36 -16.71
CA LEU A 238 -3.33 -10.65 -16.01
C LEU A 238 -3.41 -10.52 -14.49
N ARG A 239 -3.28 -9.31 -13.93
CA ARG A 239 -3.33 -9.08 -12.50
C ARG A 239 -4.77 -9.04 -11.98
N SER A 240 -4.96 -9.53 -10.77
CA SER A 240 -6.25 -9.47 -10.08
C SER A 240 -6.08 -8.99 -8.65
N LYS A 241 -7.19 -8.64 -8.00
CA LYS A 241 -7.28 -8.16 -6.62
C LYS A 241 -8.42 -8.90 -5.95
N GLY A 242 -8.19 -9.47 -4.76
CA GLY A 242 -9.23 -10.17 -4.02
C GLY A 242 -9.85 -11.36 -4.75
N VAL A 243 -9.09 -12.06 -5.59
CA VAL A 243 -9.56 -13.26 -6.33
C VAL A 243 -8.90 -14.50 -5.75
N LEU A 244 -9.67 -15.27 -4.99
CA LEU A 244 -9.19 -16.44 -4.24
C LEU A 244 -8.45 -17.45 -5.11
N GLN A 245 -9.01 -17.83 -6.25
CA GLN A 245 -8.41 -18.84 -7.13
C GLN A 245 -7.03 -18.40 -7.61
N ASP A 246 -6.90 -17.14 -8.03
CA ASP A 246 -5.65 -16.54 -8.47
C ASP A 246 -4.61 -16.50 -7.34
N PHE A 247 -5.03 -16.09 -6.13
CA PHE A 247 -4.16 -16.04 -4.96
C PHE A 247 -3.67 -17.42 -4.52
N ALA A 248 -4.57 -18.39 -4.48
CA ALA A 248 -4.26 -19.75 -4.05
C ALA A 248 -3.29 -20.48 -5.00
N GLN A 249 -3.34 -20.15 -6.30
CA GLN A 249 -2.47 -20.72 -7.33
C GLN A 249 -1.17 -19.93 -7.53
N ALA A 250 -1.08 -18.71 -7.02
CA ALA A 250 0.09 -17.85 -7.22
C ALA A 250 1.32 -18.42 -6.49
N LYS A 251 2.44 -18.51 -7.24
CA LYS A 251 3.73 -18.89 -6.67
C LYS A 251 4.18 -17.85 -5.66
N PHE A 252 4.61 -18.28 -4.47
CA PHE A 252 5.04 -17.41 -3.39
C PHE A 252 6.57 -17.28 -3.32
N ILE A 253 7.28 -18.39 -3.07
CA ILE A 253 8.74 -18.42 -3.05
C ILE A 253 9.25 -18.60 -4.47
N HIS A 254 10.16 -17.71 -4.91
CA HIS A 254 10.80 -17.82 -6.22
C HIS A 254 11.96 -18.82 -6.18
N ARG A 255 12.93 -18.58 -5.29
CA ARG A 255 14.12 -19.41 -5.10
C ARG A 255 14.79 -19.14 -3.75
N VAL A 256 15.53 -20.11 -3.27
CA VAL A 256 16.48 -19.98 -2.16
C VAL A 256 17.89 -20.09 -2.74
N LYS A 257 18.81 -19.21 -2.30
CA LYS A 257 20.20 -19.20 -2.73
C LYS A 257 21.09 -18.82 -1.54
N GLY A 258 21.88 -19.78 -1.03
CA GLY A 258 22.69 -19.60 0.17
C GLY A 258 21.80 -19.27 1.38
N ASP A 259 22.09 -18.17 2.04
CA ASP A 259 21.38 -17.65 3.21
C ASP A 259 20.24 -16.67 2.86
N GLN A 260 19.86 -16.57 1.58
CA GLN A 260 18.85 -15.62 1.09
C GLN A 260 17.71 -16.32 0.36
N VAL A 261 16.54 -15.68 0.40
CA VAL A 261 15.35 -16.07 -0.35
C VAL A 261 14.84 -14.91 -1.19
N ASP A 262 14.40 -15.24 -2.40
CA ASP A 262 13.65 -14.34 -3.30
C ASP A 262 12.20 -14.78 -3.35
N PHE A 263 11.26 -13.83 -3.20
CA PHE A 263 9.83 -14.07 -3.35
C PHE A 263 9.32 -13.57 -4.70
N VAL A 264 8.14 -14.08 -5.11
CA VAL A 264 7.48 -13.63 -6.34
C VAL A 264 6.64 -12.40 -6.03
N MET A 265 7.00 -11.26 -6.63
CA MET A 265 6.22 -10.02 -6.57
C MET A 265 5.53 -9.67 -7.89
N HIS A 266 5.97 -10.28 -8.97
CA HIS A 266 5.37 -10.15 -10.28
C HIS A 266 5.47 -11.46 -11.06
N SER A 267 4.39 -11.84 -11.72
CA SER A 267 4.45 -12.89 -12.74
C SER A 267 5.29 -12.38 -13.91
N ARG A 268 6.10 -13.27 -14.49
CA ARG A 268 6.93 -12.91 -15.64
C ARG A 268 6.01 -12.60 -16.83
N PRO A 269 6.14 -11.42 -17.47
CA PRO A 269 5.44 -11.16 -18.70
C PRO A 269 5.98 -12.04 -19.83
N PHE A 270 5.17 -12.26 -20.83
CA PHE A 270 5.62 -12.81 -22.10
C PHE A 270 6.76 -11.94 -22.65
N PHE A 271 7.83 -12.54 -23.17
CA PHE A 271 9.05 -11.82 -23.52
C PHE A 271 8.83 -10.65 -24.51
N LEU A 272 7.84 -10.76 -25.43
CA LEU A 272 7.48 -9.68 -26.37
C LEU A 272 6.91 -8.44 -25.66
N SER A 273 6.31 -8.58 -24.47
CA SER A 273 5.82 -7.41 -23.72
C SER A 273 6.95 -6.52 -23.22
N VAL A 274 8.17 -7.03 -23.12
CA VAL A 274 9.37 -6.25 -22.78
C VAL A 274 9.67 -5.23 -23.88
N ILE A 275 9.48 -5.61 -25.14
CA ILE A 275 9.74 -4.74 -26.31
C ILE A 275 8.65 -3.67 -26.43
N PHE A 276 7.39 -4.04 -26.23
CA PHE A 276 6.25 -3.14 -26.43
C PHE A 276 5.89 -2.28 -25.21
N ARG A 277 6.38 -2.64 -24.01
CA ARG A 277 6.05 -1.98 -22.74
C ARG A 277 7.28 -1.81 -21.84
N PRO A 278 8.31 -1.05 -22.27
CA PRO A 278 9.54 -0.86 -21.47
C PRO A 278 9.28 -0.15 -20.14
N ASP A 279 8.29 0.75 -20.06
CA ASP A 279 7.83 1.41 -18.83
C ASP A 279 7.35 0.40 -17.77
N TYR A 280 6.61 -0.62 -18.23
CA TYR A 280 6.15 -1.71 -17.38
C TYR A 280 7.33 -2.54 -16.84
N TYR A 281 8.31 -2.86 -17.71
CA TYR A 281 9.48 -3.63 -17.32
C TYR A 281 10.31 -2.93 -16.24
N ILE A 282 10.53 -1.61 -16.37
CA ILE A 282 11.26 -0.82 -15.38
C ILE A 282 10.52 -0.80 -14.04
N ARG A 283 9.20 -0.56 -14.04
CA ARG A 283 8.39 -0.60 -12.81
C ARG A 283 8.42 -1.96 -12.15
N ARG A 284 8.25 -3.02 -12.93
CA ARG A 284 8.33 -4.41 -12.48
C ARG A 284 9.65 -4.71 -11.77
N THR A 285 10.79 -4.39 -12.40
CA THR A 285 12.11 -4.63 -11.82
C THR A 285 12.28 -3.95 -10.46
N ARG A 286 11.72 -2.75 -10.31
CA ARG A 286 11.72 -2.02 -9.03
C ARG A 286 10.91 -2.73 -7.96
N ILE A 287 9.72 -3.22 -8.28
CA ILE A 287 8.83 -3.91 -7.34
C ILE A 287 9.39 -5.30 -7.01
N GLU A 288 9.87 -6.04 -7.98
CA GLU A 288 10.53 -7.33 -7.73
C GLU A 288 11.75 -7.21 -6.79
N GLY A 289 12.52 -6.12 -6.91
CA GLY A 289 13.67 -5.85 -6.04
C GLY A 289 13.29 -5.70 -4.56
N ILE A 290 12.04 -5.33 -4.25
CA ILE A 290 11.57 -5.21 -2.87
C ILE A 290 11.55 -6.57 -2.16
N ALA A 291 11.22 -7.65 -2.84
CA ALA A 291 11.10 -8.98 -2.24
C ALA A 291 12.26 -9.94 -2.63
N LYS A 292 13.42 -9.40 -2.98
CA LYS A 292 14.64 -10.15 -3.31
C LYS A 292 15.71 -9.98 -2.24
N HIS A 293 16.60 -10.97 -2.17
CA HIS A 293 17.75 -10.98 -1.25
C HIS A 293 17.34 -10.77 0.22
N ILE A 294 16.25 -11.42 0.63
CA ILE A 294 15.82 -11.42 2.02
C ILE A 294 16.63 -12.48 2.78
N PRO A 295 17.26 -12.14 3.92
CA PRO A 295 17.90 -13.15 4.75
C PRO A 295 16.91 -14.24 5.17
N LEU A 296 17.31 -15.51 5.07
CA LEU A 296 16.48 -16.65 5.46
C LEU A 296 16.01 -16.54 6.91
N ALA A 297 16.91 -16.08 7.80
CA ALA A 297 16.59 -15.88 9.21
C ALA A 297 15.42 -14.90 9.42
N ASP A 298 15.38 -13.81 8.63
CA ASP A 298 14.33 -12.79 8.72
C ASP A 298 13.00 -13.30 8.16
N ALA A 299 13.07 -14.07 7.07
CA ALA A 299 11.86 -14.69 6.50
C ALA A 299 11.27 -15.75 7.43
N ARG A 300 12.10 -16.59 8.06
CA ARG A 300 11.69 -17.57 9.09
C ARG A 300 11.10 -16.87 10.31
N TRP A 301 11.76 -15.82 10.79
CA TRP A 301 11.24 -15.04 11.91
C TRP A 301 9.81 -14.58 11.65
N LEU A 302 9.54 -13.99 10.48
CA LEU A 302 8.16 -13.61 10.13
C LEU A 302 7.22 -14.83 10.08
N GLY A 303 7.68 -15.96 9.54
CA GLY A 303 6.92 -17.20 9.53
C GLY A 303 6.53 -17.67 10.94
N HIS A 304 7.44 -17.52 11.91
CA HIS A 304 7.17 -17.85 13.31
C HIS A 304 6.19 -16.85 13.95
N GLU A 305 6.36 -15.54 13.72
CA GLU A 305 5.43 -14.54 14.23
C GLU A 305 4.01 -14.73 13.69
N LEU A 306 3.85 -14.93 12.38
CA LEU A 306 2.57 -15.23 11.77
C LEU A 306 2.00 -16.59 12.20
N GLY A 307 2.86 -17.57 12.47
CA GLY A 307 2.46 -18.90 12.95
C GLY A 307 1.90 -18.90 14.38
N ARG A 308 2.00 -17.79 15.10
CA ARG A 308 1.32 -17.59 16.41
C ARG A 308 -0.16 -17.25 16.27
N LEU A 309 -0.60 -16.84 15.06
CA LEU A 309 -2.01 -16.59 14.75
C LEU A 309 -2.73 -17.94 14.58
N SER A 310 -3.89 -18.07 15.23
CA SER A 310 -4.77 -19.19 14.98
C SER A 310 -5.43 -19.09 13.59
N GLU A 311 -5.84 -20.22 13.02
CA GLU A 311 -6.63 -20.23 11.76
C GLU A 311 -7.91 -19.39 11.87
N ARG A 312 -8.52 -19.36 13.07
CA ARG A 312 -9.67 -18.51 13.34
C ARG A 312 -9.32 -17.02 13.15
N GLN A 313 -8.21 -16.55 13.72
CA GLN A 313 -7.77 -15.16 13.61
C GLN A 313 -7.41 -14.80 12.15
N ILE A 314 -6.75 -15.70 11.42
CA ILE A 314 -6.50 -15.52 9.98
C ILE A 314 -7.83 -15.43 9.23
N GLY A 315 -8.78 -16.33 9.51
CA GLY A 315 -10.12 -16.30 8.92
C GLY A 315 -10.90 -15.03 9.27
N ASP A 316 -10.72 -14.48 10.47
CA ASP A 316 -11.38 -13.26 10.91
C ASP A 316 -10.93 -12.01 10.13
N CYS A 317 -9.71 -12.00 9.56
CA CYS A 317 -9.29 -10.96 8.61
C CYS A 317 -10.24 -10.90 7.40
N PHE A 318 -10.61 -12.05 6.87
CA PHE A 318 -11.47 -12.15 5.68
C PHE A 318 -12.96 -12.01 6.03
N ARG A 319 -13.39 -12.46 7.22
CA ARG A 319 -14.76 -12.20 7.71
C ARG A 319 -14.99 -10.71 7.92
N ALA A 320 -14.03 -9.99 8.50
CA ALA A 320 -14.08 -8.54 8.67
C ALA A 320 -14.22 -7.79 7.34
N ALA A 321 -13.70 -8.37 6.26
CA ALA A 321 -13.77 -7.85 4.90
C ALA A 321 -15.03 -8.29 4.13
N GLY A 322 -15.95 -9.01 4.75
CA GLY A 322 -17.22 -9.42 4.14
C GLY A 322 -17.10 -10.49 3.04
N TYR A 323 -16.07 -11.33 3.11
CA TYR A 323 -15.98 -12.52 2.25
C TYR A 323 -16.95 -13.61 2.69
N SER A 324 -17.44 -14.40 1.74
CA SER A 324 -18.32 -15.56 2.00
C SER A 324 -17.58 -16.63 2.81
N ALA A 325 -18.33 -17.52 3.46
CA ALA A 325 -17.75 -18.59 4.28
C ALA A 325 -16.76 -19.47 3.49
N SER A 326 -17.06 -19.80 2.25
CA SER A 326 -16.19 -20.59 1.38
C SER A 326 -14.91 -19.83 0.97
N GLU A 327 -15.01 -18.52 0.72
CA GLU A 327 -13.85 -17.68 0.44
C GLU A 327 -12.96 -17.53 1.67
N VAL A 328 -13.56 -17.29 2.86
CA VAL A 328 -12.85 -17.22 4.15
C VAL A 328 -12.03 -18.48 4.36
N GLU A 329 -12.63 -19.65 4.20
CA GLU A 329 -11.93 -20.93 4.34
C GLU A 329 -10.80 -21.08 3.32
N GLY A 330 -11.06 -20.74 2.04
CA GLY A 330 -10.07 -20.81 0.97
C GLY A 330 -8.88 -19.88 1.18
N TYR A 331 -9.12 -18.62 1.56
CA TYR A 331 -8.06 -17.68 1.87
C TYR A 331 -7.28 -18.09 3.12
N THR A 332 -7.96 -18.54 4.18
CA THR A 332 -7.31 -19.04 5.39
C THR A 332 -6.32 -20.14 5.05
N ARG A 333 -6.76 -21.18 4.30
CA ARG A 333 -5.86 -22.25 3.86
C ARG A 333 -4.68 -21.75 3.02
N ALA A 334 -4.91 -20.77 2.13
CA ALA A 334 -3.86 -20.24 1.28
C ALA A 334 -2.83 -19.44 2.06
N VAL A 335 -3.26 -18.62 3.03
CA VAL A 335 -2.37 -17.85 3.92
C VAL A 335 -1.60 -18.79 4.85
N THR A 336 -2.26 -19.73 5.51
CA THR A 336 -1.61 -20.73 6.39
C THR A 336 -0.52 -21.50 5.64
N ARG A 337 -0.79 -21.94 4.41
CA ARG A 337 0.21 -22.63 3.58
C ARG A 337 1.45 -21.77 3.29
N ARG A 338 1.28 -20.45 3.08
CA ARG A 338 2.40 -19.53 2.90
C ARG A 338 3.18 -19.30 4.19
N ILE A 339 2.49 -19.25 5.32
CA ILE A 339 3.13 -19.17 6.66
C ILE A 339 3.99 -20.41 6.92
N GLU A 340 3.44 -21.61 6.67
CA GLU A 340 4.21 -22.85 6.82
C GLU A 340 5.41 -22.91 5.86
N ALA A 341 5.27 -22.41 4.64
CA ALA A 341 6.38 -22.30 3.72
C ALA A 341 7.49 -21.34 4.20
N LEU A 342 7.16 -20.29 4.94
CA LEU A 342 8.16 -19.40 5.58
C LEU A 342 8.87 -20.09 6.74
N LYS A 343 8.13 -20.82 7.58
CA LYS A 343 8.70 -21.56 8.72
C LYS A 343 9.66 -22.67 8.26
N GLY A 344 9.37 -23.27 7.09
CA GLY A 344 10.19 -24.34 6.50
C GLY A 344 11.41 -23.89 5.70
N LEU A 345 11.63 -22.57 5.52
CA LEU A 345 12.83 -22.04 4.85
C LEU A 345 14.07 -22.37 5.69
#